data_4353c540d8834dd2e842645b2617eaa6
#
_entry.id   4353c540d8834dd2e842645b2617eaa6
#
_cell.length_a   1.000
_cell.length_b   1.000
_cell.length_c   1.000
_cell.angle_alpha   90.00
_cell.angle_beta   90.00
_cell.angle_gamma   90.00
#
_symmetry.space_group_name_H-M   'P 1'
#
loop_
_entity.id
_entity.type
_entity.pdbx_description
1 polymer ?
#
loop_
_entity_poly.entity_id
_entity_poly.type
_entity_poly.pdbx_seq_one_letter_code
_entity_poly.pdbx_strand_id
1 'polypeptide(L)'
;MVGLLGIFIGVFVLLNPSWGQQTLLRYAGQLPATHHLTKADYRFAKMVEERTNGKVKIEIYPAGQLYRADSLRKAVMSGAIDMGITYEGTWTGPIPLMDFFAIPFTLKDYKEVQKTWEGKVGGKLREEMEKNGVKALGFGAYGESFSVINIKKPLRRPEDFKGLKIRINEPIAAESVKALGGSPVAMTSAEVFTALQKGTVDGSTSGPTSFVQRKWYEVTKYSTITYSTYSVWPLMINLKVWNALPGEIQKVLQEAGKDYENHTIQLADKEDDDAVKFLSKSQEVYILTDEDRKVWAKTLEPVKKEFLNRTGKEGEAFYKWIAEK
;
A
#
# COMPACT_ATOMS: atom_id res chain seq x y z
N MET A 1 -80.85 -31.41 -20.41
CA MET A 1 -79.60 -31.55 -19.70
C MET A 1 -78.60 -30.53 -20.26
N VAL A 2 -78.40 -29.42 -19.57
CA VAL A 2 -77.56 -28.31 -19.95
C VAL A 2 -76.36 -28.30 -18.96
N GLY A 3 -75.20 -28.63 -19.44
CA GLY A 3 -73.95 -28.64 -18.64
C GLY A 3 -73.35 -27.24 -18.52
N LEU A 4 -73.22 -26.70 -17.32
CA LEU A 4 -72.44 -25.49 -17.00
C LEU A 4 -70.97 -25.83 -17.00
N LEU A 5 -70.21 -25.18 -17.91
CA LEU A 5 -68.76 -25.16 -17.88
C LEU A 5 -68.29 -24.00 -16.97
N GLY A 6 -67.75 -24.30 -15.82
CA GLY A 6 -67.14 -23.32 -14.94
C GLY A 6 -65.73 -22.99 -15.41
N ILE A 7 -65.46 -21.76 -15.78
CA ILE A 7 -64.11 -21.23 -16.08
C ILE A 7 -63.45 -20.82 -14.75
N PHE A 8 -62.41 -21.58 -14.35
CA PHE A 8 -61.50 -21.20 -13.25
C PHE A 8 -60.44 -20.26 -13.80
N ILE A 9 -60.58 -18.98 -13.50
CA ILE A 9 -59.50 -18.00 -13.75
C ILE A 9 -58.50 -18.12 -12.57
N GLY A 10 -57.39 -18.83 -12.82
CA GLY A 10 -56.29 -18.87 -11.89
C GLY A 10 -55.52 -17.54 -11.92
N VAL A 11 -55.69 -16.76 -10.85
CA VAL A 11 -54.82 -15.59 -10.60
C VAL A 11 -53.42 -16.09 -10.26
N PHE A 12 -52.52 -16.09 -11.26
CA PHE A 12 -51.07 -16.26 -11.02
C PHE A 12 -50.54 -14.98 -10.38
N VAL A 13 -50.45 -14.96 -9.06
CA VAL A 13 -49.67 -13.96 -8.34
C VAL A 13 -48.19 -14.27 -8.62
N LEU A 14 -47.60 -13.53 -9.54
CA LEU A 14 -46.15 -13.49 -9.70
C LEU A 14 -45.58 -12.88 -8.43
N LEU A 15 -45.22 -13.72 -7.46
CA LEU A 15 -44.34 -13.38 -6.39
C LEU A 15 -42.96 -13.11 -7.00
N ASN A 16 -42.68 -11.84 -7.26
CA ASN A 16 -41.30 -11.38 -7.48
C ASN A 16 -40.55 -11.57 -6.16
N PRO A 17 -39.60 -12.50 -6.05
CA PRO A 17 -38.69 -12.52 -4.92
C PRO A 17 -37.59 -11.50 -5.21
N SER A 18 -37.86 -10.22 -5.02
CA SER A 18 -36.83 -9.20 -4.97
C SER A 18 -36.34 -9.00 -3.54
N TRP A 19 -35.93 -10.06 -2.90
CA TRP A 19 -34.96 -9.97 -1.81
C TRP A 19 -33.60 -9.99 -2.50
N GLY A 20 -32.96 -8.81 -2.63
CA GLY A 20 -31.68 -8.67 -3.33
C GLY A 20 -30.66 -9.60 -2.68
N GLN A 21 -30.15 -10.54 -3.47
CA GLN A 21 -29.07 -11.43 -3.06
C GLN A 21 -27.89 -10.59 -2.60
N GLN A 22 -27.44 -10.80 -1.35
CA GLN A 22 -26.27 -10.11 -0.80
C GLN A 22 -25.05 -10.36 -1.68
N THR A 23 -24.42 -9.31 -2.16
CA THR A 23 -23.16 -9.40 -2.90
C THR A 23 -22.03 -9.65 -1.92
N LEU A 24 -21.35 -10.79 -2.03
CA LEU A 24 -20.16 -11.10 -1.27
C LEU A 24 -18.93 -10.74 -2.08
N LEU A 25 -18.06 -9.85 -1.55
CA LEU A 25 -16.78 -9.48 -2.11
C LEU A 25 -15.66 -10.05 -1.23
N ARG A 26 -14.76 -10.82 -1.81
CA ARG A 26 -13.59 -11.37 -1.09
C ARG A 26 -12.43 -10.39 -1.22
N TYR A 27 -11.83 -10.05 -0.10
CA TYR A 27 -10.74 -9.11 0.02
C TYR A 27 -9.48 -9.80 0.58
N ALA A 28 -8.36 -9.71 -0.10
CA ALA A 28 -7.09 -10.25 0.40
C ALA A 28 -6.12 -9.13 0.79
N GLY A 29 -5.44 -9.33 1.92
CA GLY A 29 -4.39 -8.46 2.46
C GLY A 29 -3.16 -9.26 2.88
N GLN A 30 -1.99 -8.62 2.85
CA GLN A 30 -0.72 -9.28 3.18
C GLN A 30 -0.18 -8.91 4.58
N LEU A 31 -0.79 -7.95 5.25
CA LEU A 31 -0.39 -7.50 6.57
C LEU A 31 -1.08 -8.28 7.68
N PRO A 32 -0.44 -8.46 8.84
CA PRO A 32 -1.05 -9.15 9.96
C PRO A 32 -2.28 -8.40 10.49
N ALA A 33 -3.20 -9.10 11.14
CA ALA A 33 -4.45 -8.53 11.66
C ALA A 33 -4.23 -7.38 12.66
N THR A 34 -3.08 -7.33 13.31
CA THR A 34 -2.68 -6.27 14.26
C THR A 34 -2.25 -4.98 13.59
N HIS A 35 -1.90 -5.02 12.29
CA HIS A 35 -1.43 -3.85 11.55
C HIS A 35 -2.54 -2.80 11.40
N HIS A 36 -2.19 -1.50 11.47
CA HIS A 36 -3.17 -0.42 11.38
C HIS A 36 -3.95 -0.44 10.05
N LEU A 37 -3.29 -0.73 8.92
CA LEU A 37 -3.99 -0.88 7.63
C LEU A 37 -5.00 -2.03 7.66
N THR A 38 -4.66 -3.19 8.22
CA THR A 38 -5.62 -4.32 8.31
C THR A 38 -6.81 -3.98 9.22
N LYS A 39 -6.58 -3.25 10.31
CA LYS A 39 -7.69 -2.71 11.14
C LYS A 39 -8.55 -1.73 10.33
N ALA A 40 -7.93 -0.89 9.50
CA ALA A 40 -8.65 0.00 8.60
C ALA A 40 -9.41 -0.77 7.51
N ASP A 41 -8.89 -1.90 7.01
CA ASP A 41 -9.59 -2.78 6.06
C ASP A 41 -10.89 -3.31 6.67
N TYR A 42 -10.87 -3.79 7.93
CA TYR A 42 -12.07 -4.21 8.65
C TYR A 42 -13.08 -3.07 8.86
N ARG A 43 -12.58 -1.86 9.18
CA ARG A 43 -13.42 -0.68 9.29
C ARG A 43 -14.06 -0.32 7.95
N PHE A 44 -13.31 -0.38 6.85
CA PHE A 44 -13.82 -0.17 5.49
C PHE A 44 -14.93 -1.18 5.15
N ALA A 45 -14.70 -2.47 5.39
CA ALA A 45 -15.68 -3.52 5.14
C ALA A 45 -16.99 -3.28 5.91
N LYS A 46 -16.88 -2.96 7.21
CA LYS A 46 -18.04 -2.65 8.06
C LYS A 46 -18.81 -1.43 7.56
N MET A 47 -18.08 -0.36 7.19
CA MET A 47 -18.70 0.86 6.68
C MET A 47 -19.45 0.64 5.36
N VAL A 48 -18.90 -0.18 4.46
CA VAL A 48 -19.60 -0.56 3.20
C VAL A 48 -20.85 -1.37 3.50
N GLU A 49 -20.80 -2.35 4.41
CA GLU A 49 -21.96 -3.15 4.81
C GLU A 49 -23.07 -2.26 5.40
N GLU A 50 -22.73 -1.36 6.31
CA GLU A 50 -23.68 -0.42 6.93
C GLU A 50 -24.31 0.54 5.90
N ARG A 51 -23.50 1.17 5.02
CA ARG A 51 -23.99 2.13 4.02
C ARG A 51 -24.77 1.48 2.89
N THR A 52 -24.60 0.17 2.67
CA THR A 52 -25.40 -0.59 1.69
C THR A 52 -26.61 -1.30 2.32
N ASN A 53 -26.89 -1.07 3.62
CA ASN A 53 -27.93 -1.79 4.37
C ASN A 53 -27.80 -3.32 4.22
N GLY A 54 -26.55 -3.84 4.29
CA GLY A 54 -26.25 -5.27 4.18
C GLY A 54 -26.31 -5.84 2.75
N LYS A 55 -26.55 -5.03 1.72
CA LYS A 55 -26.55 -5.52 0.32
C LYS A 55 -25.16 -5.97 -0.15
N VAL A 56 -24.08 -5.40 0.40
CA VAL A 56 -22.70 -5.78 0.12
C VAL A 56 -22.01 -6.18 1.41
N LYS A 57 -21.40 -7.35 1.41
CA LYS A 57 -20.50 -7.83 2.46
C LYS A 57 -19.10 -8.03 1.92
N ILE A 58 -18.08 -7.54 2.64
CA ILE A 58 -16.68 -7.74 2.29
C ILE A 58 -16.06 -8.70 3.30
N GLU A 59 -15.56 -9.82 2.82
CA GLU A 59 -14.90 -10.84 3.63
C GLU A 59 -13.38 -10.69 3.48
N ILE A 60 -12.69 -10.43 4.62
CA ILE A 60 -11.28 -10.07 4.64
C ILE A 60 -10.42 -11.29 5.02
N TYR A 61 -9.39 -11.55 4.20
CA TYR A 61 -8.37 -12.58 4.38
C TYR A 61 -7.00 -11.91 4.55
N PRO A 62 -6.57 -11.61 5.79
CA PRO A 62 -5.32 -10.89 6.07
C PRO A 62 -4.10 -11.81 6.04
N ALA A 63 -2.91 -11.27 6.34
CA ALA A 63 -1.67 -11.99 6.58
C ALA A 63 -1.21 -12.92 5.44
N GLY A 64 -1.64 -12.66 4.20
CA GLY A 64 -1.29 -13.49 3.06
C GLY A 64 -1.97 -14.85 3.01
N GLN A 65 -3.10 -15.02 3.72
CA GLN A 65 -3.83 -16.31 3.78
C GLN A 65 -4.23 -16.86 2.41
N LEU A 66 -4.61 -16.00 1.48
CA LEU A 66 -4.99 -16.41 0.13
C LEU A 66 -3.86 -16.17 -0.88
N TYR A 67 -3.19 -15.02 -0.81
CA TYR A 67 -2.16 -14.63 -1.77
C TYR A 67 -1.00 -13.93 -1.08
N ARG A 68 0.22 -14.24 -1.51
CA ARG A 68 1.43 -13.50 -1.11
C ARG A 68 1.47 -12.15 -1.83
N ALA A 69 2.32 -11.24 -1.36
CA ALA A 69 2.44 -9.87 -1.89
C ALA A 69 2.67 -9.82 -3.41
N ASP A 70 3.52 -10.69 -3.92
CA ASP A 70 3.92 -10.80 -5.33
C ASP A 70 2.79 -11.31 -6.24
N SER A 71 1.88 -12.12 -5.72
CA SER A 71 0.78 -12.75 -6.46
C SER A 71 -0.57 -12.04 -6.27
N LEU A 72 -0.77 -11.33 -5.15
CA LEU A 72 -2.05 -10.68 -4.82
C LEU A 72 -2.52 -9.70 -5.91
N ARG A 73 -1.62 -8.82 -6.39
CA ARG A 73 -1.96 -7.90 -7.48
C ARG A 73 -2.48 -8.65 -8.72
N LYS A 74 -1.77 -9.71 -9.14
CA LYS A 74 -2.17 -10.53 -10.29
C LYS A 74 -3.52 -11.22 -10.06
N ALA A 75 -3.79 -11.66 -8.84
CA ALA A 75 -5.05 -12.28 -8.47
C ALA A 75 -6.23 -11.32 -8.58
N VAL A 76 -6.08 -10.05 -8.14
CA VAL A 76 -7.11 -9.03 -8.33
C VAL A 76 -7.27 -8.68 -9.82
N MET A 77 -6.17 -8.49 -10.55
CA MET A 77 -6.22 -8.19 -12.00
C MET A 77 -6.98 -9.27 -12.79
N SER A 78 -6.77 -10.54 -12.47
CA SER A 78 -7.42 -11.67 -13.17
C SER A 78 -8.86 -11.94 -12.71
N GLY A 79 -9.28 -11.39 -11.56
CA GLY A 79 -10.56 -11.69 -10.92
C GLY A 79 -10.55 -12.99 -10.11
N ALA A 80 -9.39 -13.57 -9.80
CA ALA A 80 -9.28 -14.71 -8.90
C ALA A 80 -9.68 -14.33 -7.46
N ILE A 81 -9.52 -13.07 -7.10
CA ILE A 81 -10.06 -12.41 -5.91
C ILE A 81 -10.68 -11.07 -6.30
N ASP A 82 -11.72 -10.64 -5.58
CA ASP A 82 -12.51 -9.48 -5.97
C ASP A 82 -11.82 -8.16 -5.62
N MET A 83 -11.18 -8.10 -4.45
CA MET A 83 -10.57 -6.90 -3.89
C MET A 83 -9.23 -7.21 -3.21
N GLY A 84 -8.44 -6.19 -2.96
CA GLY A 84 -7.24 -6.31 -2.17
C GLY A 84 -6.46 -5.02 -2.03
N ILE A 85 -5.37 -5.08 -1.27
CA ILE A 85 -4.43 -3.98 -1.07
C ILE A 85 -2.99 -4.50 -1.22
N THR A 86 -2.16 -3.78 -1.98
CA THR A 86 -0.73 -4.09 -2.14
C THR A 86 0.07 -2.79 -2.15
N TYR A 87 1.35 -2.84 -1.76
CA TYR A 87 2.21 -1.67 -1.85
C TYR A 87 2.58 -1.32 -3.31
N GLU A 88 2.92 -0.06 -3.55
CA GLU A 88 3.26 0.51 -4.86
C GLU A 88 4.32 -0.28 -5.62
N GLY A 89 5.35 -0.79 -4.94
CA GLY A 89 6.44 -1.57 -5.54
C GLY A 89 6.00 -2.85 -6.25
N THR A 90 4.82 -3.40 -5.92
CA THR A 90 4.28 -4.55 -6.67
C THR A 90 3.80 -4.15 -8.07
N TRP A 91 3.60 -2.85 -8.31
CA TRP A 91 3.12 -2.30 -9.56
C TRP A 91 4.22 -1.86 -10.51
N THR A 92 5.49 -1.78 -10.07
CA THR A 92 6.64 -1.32 -10.86
C THR A 92 6.75 -1.99 -12.24
N GLY A 93 6.46 -3.29 -12.33
CA GLY A 93 6.51 -4.01 -13.59
C GLY A 93 5.50 -3.51 -14.63
N PRO A 94 4.19 -3.55 -14.36
CA PRO A 94 3.16 -3.10 -15.30
C PRO A 94 3.00 -1.57 -15.34
N ILE A 95 3.33 -0.85 -14.28
CA ILE A 95 3.17 0.61 -14.17
C ILE A 95 4.43 1.19 -13.50
N PRO A 96 5.53 1.38 -14.23
CA PRO A 96 6.78 1.93 -13.68
C PRO A 96 6.61 3.29 -12.99
N LEU A 97 5.60 4.06 -13.38
CA LEU A 97 5.25 5.35 -12.77
C LEU A 97 4.86 5.24 -11.28
N MET A 98 4.46 4.06 -10.80
CA MET A 98 4.15 3.84 -9.37
C MET A 98 5.35 4.05 -8.45
N ASP A 99 6.58 3.83 -8.94
CA ASP A 99 7.79 4.08 -8.18
C ASP A 99 7.95 5.54 -7.75
N PHE A 100 7.18 6.48 -8.33
CA PHE A 100 7.22 7.89 -7.98
C PHE A 100 7.08 8.14 -6.47
N PHE A 101 6.21 7.38 -5.78
CA PHE A 101 6.00 7.49 -4.34
C PHE A 101 7.16 6.94 -3.50
N ALA A 102 8.00 6.08 -4.09
CA ALA A 102 9.15 5.48 -3.42
C ALA A 102 10.48 6.22 -3.70
N ILE A 103 10.45 7.36 -4.42
CA ILE A 103 11.64 8.16 -4.67
C ILE A 103 11.93 9.04 -3.46
N PRO A 104 13.10 8.89 -2.80
CA PRO A 104 13.39 9.61 -1.56
C PRO A 104 13.30 11.14 -1.72
N PHE A 105 12.75 11.78 -0.69
CA PHE A 105 12.63 13.25 -0.57
C PHE A 105 11.83 13.94 -1.70
N THR A 106 11.03 13.18 -2.46
CA THR A 106 10.13 13.75 -3.49
C THR A 106 8.89 14.37 -2.87
N LEU A 107 8.34 13.73 -1.84
CA LEU A 107 7.18 14.20 -1.07
C LEU A 107 7.59 14.32 0.40
N LYS A 108 7.05 15.31 1.12
CA LYS A 108 7.49 15.66 2.48
C LYS A 108 6.70 14.91 3.57
N ASP A 109 5.42 14.66 3.30
CA ASP A 109 4.47 14.13 4.26
C ASP A 109 3.26 13.51 3.55
N TYR A 110 2.37 12.87 4.28
CA TYR A 110 1.13 12.31 3.72
C TYR A 110 0.14 13.36 3.19
N LYS A 111 0.23 14.61 3.61
CA LYS A 111 -0.58 15.67 3.02
C LYS A 111 -0.17 15.94 1.57
N GLU A 112 1.12 15.92 1.29
CA GLU A 112 1.63 16.02 -0.09
C GLU A 112 1.35 14.75 -0.89
N VAL A 113 1.48 13.56 -0.28
CA VAL A 113 1.10 12.28 -0.90
C VAL A 113 -0.36 12.31 -1.31
N GLN A 114 -1.27 12.72 -0.42
CA GLN A 114 -2.70 12.79 -0.71
C GLN A 114 -3.01 13.77 -1.85
N LYS A 115 -2.46 14.98 -1.79
CA LYS A 115 -2.61 15.94 -2.89
C LYS A 115 -2.11 15.40 -4.23
N THR A 116 -1.00 14.67 -4.20
CA THR A 116 -0.40 14.06 -5.39
C THR A 116 -1.30 12.96 -5.94
N TRP A 117 -1.84 12.11 -5.07
CA TRP A 117 -2.78 11.05 -5.43
C TRP A 117 -4.12 11.57 -5.94
N GLU A 118 -4.64 12.64 -5.37
CA GLU A 118 -5.88 13.30 -5.81
C GLU A 118 -5.68 14.11 -7.10
N GLY A 119 -4.46 14.56 -7.36
CA GLY A 119 -4.11 15.40 -8.51
C GLY A 119 -3.87 14.63 -9.82
N LYS A 120 -3.20 15.30 -10.75
CA LYS A 120 -2.89 14.77 -12.11
C LYS A 120 -2.07 13.47 -12.05
N VAL A 121 -1.10 13.38 -11.12
CA VAL A 121 -0.26 12.19 -10.93
C VAL A 121 -1.13 10.98 -10.60
N GLY A 122 -1.92 11.06 -9.53
CA GLY A 122 -2.79 9.95 -9.15
C GLY A 122 -3.90 9.68 -10.16
N GLY A 123 -4.38 10.70 -10.88
CA GLY A 123 -5.30 10.54 -12.01
C GLY A 123 -4.70 9.63 -13.09
N LYS A 124 -3.47 9.91 -13.50
CA LYS A 124 -2.74 9.07 -14.47
C LYS A 124 -2.51 7.65 -13.96
N LEU A 125 -2.11 7.51 -12.69
CA LEU A 125 -1.89 6.18 -12.11
C LEU A 125 -3.17 5.35 -12.03
N ARG A 126 -4.30 5.96 -11.65
CA ARG A 126 -5.61 5.28 -11.64
C ARG A 126 -6.03 4.84 -13.05
N GLU A 127 -5.78 5.68 -14.08
CA GLU A 127 -6.02 5.32 -15.48
C GLU A 127 -5.17 4.10 -15.90
N GLU A 128 -3.88 4.08 -15.57
CA GLU A 128 -3.01 2.94 -15.85
C GLU A 128 -3.44 1.67 -15.09
N MET A 129 -3.92 1.81 -13.85
CA MET A 129 -4.48 0.68 -13.10
C MET A 129 -5.75 0.13 -13.78
N GLU A 130 -6.64 0.99 -14.28
CA GLU A 130 -7.82 0.55 -15.02
C GLU A 130 -7.47 -0.19 -16.32
N LYS A 131 -6.45 0.27 -17.07
CA LYS A 131 -5.90 -0.46 -18.22
C LYS A 131 -5.35 -1.84 -17.85
N ASN A 132 -4.91 -1.99 -16.61
CA ASN A 132 -4.44 -3.26 -16.03
C ASN A 132 -5.55 -4.06 -15.32
N GLY A 133 -6.82 -3.72 -15.54
CA GLY A 133 -7.97 -4.51 -15.08
C GLY A 133 -8.37 -4.31 -13.62
N VAL A 134 -7.96 -3.22 -12.98
CA VAL A 134 -8.35 -2.89 -11.60
C VAL A 134 -8.81 -1.45 -11.45
N LYS A 135 -9.81 -1.23 -10.60
CA LYS A 135 -10.24 0.09 -10.15
C LYS A 135 -9.62 0.39 -8.79
N ALA A 136 -8.91 1.50 -8.67
CA ALA A 136 -8.47 2.01 -7.38
C ALA A 136 -9.61 2.81 -6.71
N LEU A 137 -9.96 2.44 -5.48
CA LEU A 137 -10.97 3.12 -4.66
C LEU A 137 -10.36 4.22 -3.79
N GLY A 138 -9.05 4.13 -3.53
CA GLY A 138 -8.25 5.02 -2.72
C GLY A 138 -6.89 4.37 -2.48
N PHE A 139 -6.18 4.82 -1.44
CA PHE A 139 -4.97 4.16 -0.98
C PHE A 139 -4.93 4.04 0.55
N GLY A 140 -4.19 3.05 1.03
CA GLY A 140 -3.79 2.95 2.43
C GLY A 140 -2.43 3.64 2.64
N ALA A 141 -2.36 4.53 3.61
CA ALA A 141 -1.12 5.13 4.07
C ALA A 141 -0.42 4.15 5.02
N TYR A 142 0.68 3.55 4.54
CA TYR A 142 1.40 2.53 5.31
C TYR A 142 2.29 3.13 6.40
N GLY A 143 2.92 4.24 6.15
CA GLY A 143 3.93 4.87 6.95
C GLY A 143 5.16 5.25 6.12
N GLU A 144 6.17 5.77 6.77
CA GLU A 144 7.50 5.94 6.19
C GLU A 144 8.05 4.58 5.78
N SER A 145 8.77 4.47 4.66
CA SER A 145 9.13 3.17 4.09
C SER A 145 10.63 2.97 3.81
N PHE A 146 11.46 3.99 3.97
CA PHE A 146 12.91 3.90 3.74
C PHE A 146 13.77 4.19 4.96
N SER A 147 13.28 4.04 6.17
CA SER A 147 14.11 3.96 7.38
C SER A 147 14.91 2.67 7.40
N VAL A 148 16.02 2.66 8.13
CA VAL A 148 16.93 1.51 8.19
C VAL A 148 17.13 1.05 9.63
N ILE A 149 16.93 -0.25 9.86
CA ILE A 149 17.30 -0.93 11.09
C ILE A 149 18.48 -1.87 10.84
N ASN A 150 19.48 -1.93 11.75
CA ASN A 150 20.69 -2.71 11.50
C ASN A 150 21.38 -3.21 12.79
N ILE A 151 22.32 -4.16 12.61
CA ILE A 151 23.05 -4.84 13.69
C ILE A 151 24.46 -4.27 13.92
N LYS A 152 24.96 -3.37 13.05
CA LYS A 152 26.40 -3.02 13.01
C LYS A 152 26.74 -1.71 13.70
N LYS A 153 26.14 -0.59 13.26
CA LYS A 153 26.53 0.76 13.67
C LYS A 153 25.46 1.79 13.38
N PRO A 154 25.47 2.97 14.01
CA PRO A 154 24.63 4.09 13.60
C PRO A 154 24.91 4.48 12.14
N LEU A 155 23.84 4.74 11.35
CA LEU A 155 23.92 5.20 9.96
C LEU A 155 23.46 6.66 9.92
N ARG A 156 24.39 7.58 10.13
CA ARG A 156 24.09 9.02 10.17
C ARG A 156 24.35 9.70 8.82
N ARG A 157 25.29 9.17 8.04
CA ARG A 157 25.70 9.70 6.75
C ARG A 157 25.63 8.65 5.66
N PRO A 158 25.49 9.03 4.38
CA PRO A 158 25.49 8.09 3.26
C PRO A 158 26.67 7.10 3.30
N GLU A 159 27.87 7.57 3.63
CA GLU A 159 29.10 6.77 3.64
C GLU A 159 29.07 5.64 4.68
N ASP A 160 28.22 5.75 5.67
CA ASP A 160 28.04 4.71 6.70
C ASP A 160 27.48 3.39 6.14
N PHE A 161 26.85 3.43 4.97
CA PHE A 161 26.33 2.25 4.28
C PHE A 161 27.42 1.40 3.61
N LYS A 162 28.62 1.95 3.43
CA LYS A 162 29.70 1.25 2.72
C LYS A 162 30.00 -0.10 3.33
N GLY A 163 29.90 -1.15 2.50
CA GLY A 163 30.18 -2.53 2.87
C GLY A 163 29.04 -3.23 3.59
N LEU A 164 27.90 -2.57 3.85
CA LEU A 164 26.76 -3.19 4.48
C LEU A 164 25.84 -3.89 3.47
N LYS A 165 25.35 -5.08 3.83
CA LYS A 165 24.31 -5.81 3.13
C LYS A 165 22.96 -5.38 3.71
N ILE A 166 22.20 -4.62 2.95
CA ILE A 166 20.91 -4.07 3.38
C ILE A 166 19.77 -4.76 2.62
N ARG A 167 18.87 -5.36 3.36
CA ARG A 167 17.67 -5.96 2.78
C ARG A 167 16.75 -4.88 2.22
N ILE A 168 16.22 -5.16 1.03
CA ILE A 168 15.19 -4.35 0.36
C ILE A 168 14.01 -5.22 -0.03
N ASN A 169 12.84 -4.61 -0.25
CA ASN A 169 11.61 -5.27 -0.71
C ASN A 169 11.21 -4.89 -2.13
N GLU A 170 11.80 -3.85 -2.71
CA GLU A 170 11.41 -3.29 -4.00
C GLU A 170 12.61 -2.79 -4.80
N PRO A 171 12.53 -2.80 -6.16
CA PRO A 171 13.66 -2.45 -7.02
C PRO A 171 14.21 -1.03 -6.79
N ILE A 172 13.32 -0.04 -6.60
CA ILE A 172 13.75 1.35 -6.41
C ILE A 172 14.54 1.55 -5.10
N ALA A 173 14.19 0.81 -4.04
CA ALA A 173 14.95 0.80 -2.80
C ALA A 173 16.37 0.23 -2.99
N ALA A 174 16.56 -0.70 -3.95
CA ALA A 174 17.87 -1.21 -4.30
C ALA A 174 18.77 -0.10 -4.87
N GLU A 175 18.24 0.77 -5.72
CA GLU A 175 18.97 1.90 -6.26
C GLU A 175 19.35 2.90 -5.15
N SER A 176 18.45 3.11 -4.17
CA SER A 176 18.75 3.93 -2.99
C SER A 176 19.90 3.36 -2.15
N VAL A 177 19.88 2.07 -1.86
CA VAL A 177 20.95 1.40 -1.08
C VAL A 177 22.30 1.45 -1.84
N LYS A 178 22.30 1.24 -3.17
CA LYS A 178 23.51 1.36 -4.00
C LYS A 178 24.07 2.79 -3.99
N ALA A 179 23.22 3.79 -4.16
CA ALA A 179 23.61 5.19 -4.14
C ALA A 179 24.25 5.61 -2.81
N LEU A 180 23.78 5.01 -1.69
CA LEU A 180 24.37 5.19 -0.35
C LEU A 180 25.67 4.38 -0.15
N GLY A 181 26.08 3.54 -1.10
CA GLY A 181 27.31 2.72 -1.03
C GLY A 181 27.13 1.34 -0.39
N GLY A 182 25.90 0.93 -0.09
CA GLY A 182 25.57 -0.40 0.42
C GLY A 182 25.31 -1.43 -0.67
N SER A 183 25.15 -2.70 -0.26
CA SER A 183 24.83 -3.83 -1.13
C SER A 183 23.39 -4.26 -0.87
N PRO A 184 22.43 -4.05 -1.81
CA PRO A 184 21.05 -4.43 -1.63
C PRO A 184 20.86 -5.96 -1.72
N VAL A 185 20.03 -6.53 -0.86
CA VAL A 185 19.65 -7.95 -0.86
C VAL A 185 18.14 -8.06 -0.87
N ALA A 186 17.57 -8.55 -1.97
CA ALA A 186 16.12 -8.72 -2.09
C ALA A 186 15.64 -9.93 -1.30
N MET A 187 14.68 -9.72 -0.40
CA MET A 187 13.96 -10.80 0.29
C MET A 187 12.62 -10.32 0.85
N THR A 188 11.73 -11.25 1.12
CA THR A 188 10.42 -10.95 1.71
C THR A 188 10.54 -10.50 3.16
N SER A 189 9.56 -9.73 3.65
CA SER A 189 9.59 -9.27 5.05
C SER A 189 9.48 -10.40 6.08
N ALA A 190 8.96 -11.56 5.70
CA ALA A 190 8.87 -12.74 6.57
C ALA A 190 10.25 -13.36 6.90
N GLU A 191 11.23 -13.17 6.01
CA GLU A 191 12.57 -13.76 6.13
C GLU A 191 13.54 -12.86 6.92
N VAL A 192 13.20 -11.56 7.06
CA VAL A 192 14.13 -10.53 7.57
C VAL A 192 14.59 -10.80 9.00
N PHE A 193 13.66 -11.18 9.91
CA PHE A 193 14.04 -11.45 11.31
C PHE A 193 15.16 -12.50 11.39
N THR A 194 14.97 -13.63 10.72
CA THR A 194 15.97 -14.70 10.69
C THR A 194 17.25 -14.29 9.99
N ALA A 195 17.16 -13.51 8.91
CA ALA A 195 18.33 -13.03 8.16
C ALA A 195 19.19 -12.05 9.01
N LEU A 196 18.56 -11.14 9.75
CA LEU A 196 19.22 -10.24 10.71
C LEU A 196 19.85 -11.03 11.86
N GLN A 197 19.11 -11.96 12.45
CA GLN A 197 19.58 -12.81 13.56
C GLN A 197 20.81 -13.62 13.18
N LYS A 198 20.83 -14.18 11.95
CA LYS A 198 21.95 -14.96 11.42
C LYS A 198 23.08 -14.11 10.82
N GLY A 199 22.90 -12.79 10.70
CA GLY A 199 23.86 -11.89 10.05
C GLY A 199 23.99 -12.12 8.54
N THR A 200 23.01 -12.73 7.89
CA THR A 200 22.95 -12.88 6.41
C THR A 200 22.85 -11.51 5.75
N VAL A 201 22.14 -10.60 6.37
CA VAL A 201 22.11 -9.16 6.08
C VAL A 201 22.51 -8.37 7.31
N ASP A 202 23.10 -7.19 7.11
CA ASP A 202 23.53 -6.30 8.20
C ASP A 202 22.40 -5.38 8.65
N GLY A 203 21.41 -5.14 7.80
CA GLY A 203 20.26 -4.30 8.07
C GLY A 203 19.11 -4.51 7.09
N SER A 204 18.02 -3.80 7.32
CA SER A 204 16.82 -3.84 6.48
C SER A 204 16.21 -2.46 6.34
N THR A 205 15.77 -2.11 5.13
CA THR A 205 14.87 -0.97 4.91
C THR A 205 13.44 -1.37 5.21
N SER A 206 12.69 -0.50 5.85
CA SER A 206 11.23 -0.48 6.01
C SER A 206 10.83 0.75 6.83
N GLY A 207 9.57 0.88 7.23
CA GLY A 207 9.12 1.89 8.19
C GLY A 207 9.31 1.49 9.66
N PRO A 208 9.35 2.47 10.57
CA PRO A 208 9.49 2.26 12.01
C PRO A 208 8.43 1.31 12.58
N THR A 209 7.18 1.47 12.15
CA THR A 209 6.05 0.61 12.52
C THR A 209 6.34 -0.87 12.22
N SER A 210 6.93 -1.18 11.06
CA SER A 210 7.34 -2.55 10.72
C SER A 210 8.46 -3.08 11.60
N PHE A 211 9.42 -2.25 11.97
CA PHE A 211 10.51 -2.66 12.87
C PHE A 211 9.96 -3.19 14.18
N VAL A 212 8.94 -2.53 14.72
CA VAL A 212 8.27 -2.93 15.97
C VAL A 212 7.36 -4.14 15.76
N GLN A 213 6.43 -4.08 14.80
CA GLN A 213 5.40 -5.13 14.63
C GLN A 213 5.97 -6.47 14.19
N ARG A 214 7.11 -6.47 13.48
CA ARG A 214 7.82 -7.68 13.06
C ARG A 214 8.95 -8.06 14.02
N LYS A 215 9.07 -7.34 15.12
CA LYS A 215 10.05 -7.57 16.19
C LYS A 215 11.51 -7.54 15.72
N TRP A 216 11.82 -6.84 14.64
CA TRP A 216 13.19 -6.76 14.15
C TRP A 216 14.11 -6.07 15.14
N TYR A 217 13.57 -5.21 16.01
CA TYR A 217 14.29 -4.56 17.10
C TYR A 217 14.89 -5.55 18.09
N GLU A 218 14.35 -6.77 18.24
CA GLU A 218 14.89 -7.79 19.17
C GLU A 218 16.24 -8.34 18.71
N VAL A 219 16.55 -8.25 17.41
CA VAL A 219 17.77 -8.79 16.78
C VAL A 219 18.67 -7.70 16.18
N THR A 220 18.39 -6.41 16.44
CA THR A 220 19.15 -5.25 15.95
C THR A 220 19.49 -4.31 17.09
N LYS A 221 20.34 -3.30 16.82
CA LYS A 221 20.80 -2.33 17.83
C LYS A 221 20.62 -0.88 17.42
N TYR A 222 20.45 -0.62 16.13
CA TYR A 222 20.47 0.74 15.57
C TYR A 222 19.33 0.94 14.60
N SER A 223 18.67 2.09 14.69
CA SER A 223 17.69 2.55 13.73
C SER A 223 18.01 3.95 13.22
N THR A 224 17.94 4.15 11.92
CA THR A 224 18.02 5.46 11.30
C THR A 224 16.68 5.76 10.66
N ILE A 225 16.02 6.81 11.13
CA ILE A 225 14.70 7.25 10.67
C ILE A 225 14.90 8.39 9.68
N THR A 226 14.47 8.18 8.44
CA THR A 226 14.77 9.13 7.36
C THR A 226 13.63 10.05 7.01
N TYR A 227 12.37 9.62 7.19
CA TYR A 227 11.17 10.31 6.69
C TYR A 227 11.34 10.78 5.24
N SER A 228 11.91 9.90 4.40
CA SER A 228 12.26 10.22 3.03
C SER A 228 11.26 9.72 2.00
N THR A 229 10.50 8.70 2.31
CA THR A 229 9.48 8.10 1.43
C THR A 229 8.23 7.73 2.23
N TYR A 230 7.08 7.81 1.57
CA TYR A 230 5.78 7.51 2.18
C TYR A 230 5.05 6.50 1.29
N SER A 231 4.94 5.26 1.76
CA SER A 231 4.41 4.17 0.97
C SER A 231 2.91 4.28 0.75
N VAL A 232 2.50 4.10 -0.50
CA VAL A 232 1.12 4.16 -0.97
C VAL A 232 0.65 2.76 -1.34
N TRP A 233 -0.40 2.30 -0.68
CA TRP A 233 -0.98 0.98 -0.90
C TRP A 233 -2.34 1.11 -1.59
N PRO A 234 -2.43 1.00 -2.93
CA PRO A 234 -3.71 1.08 -3.62
C PRO A 234 -4.72 0.08 -3.08
N LEU A 235 -5.87 0.59 -2.62
CA LEU A 235 -7.06 -0.19 -2.31
C LEU A 235 -7.81 -0.43 -3.61
N MET A 236 -7.88 -1.67 -4.07
CA MET A 236 -8.31 -2.00 -5.41
C MET A 236 -9.42 -3.05 -5.46
N ILE A 237 -10.25 -2.93 -6.49
CA ILE A 237 -11.25 -3.92 -6.87
C ILE A 237 -11.03 -4.33 -8.32
N ASN A 238 -11.25 -5.60 -8.65
CA ASN A 238 -11.22 -6.07 -10.04
C ASN A 238 -12.18 -5.26 -10.90
N LEU A 239 -11.73 -4.80 -12.07
CA LEU A 239 -12.50 -3.88 -12.92
C LEU A 239 -13.79 -4.52 -13.47
N LYS A 240 -13.81 -5.83 -13.74
CA LYS A 240 -15.02 -6.53 -14.17
C LYS A 240 -16.04 -6.63 -13.04
N VAL A 241 -15.57 -6.94 -11.82
CA VAL A 241 -16.43 -6.94 -10.62
C VAL A 241 -17.00 -5.54 -10.40
N TRP A 242 -16.16 -4.51 -10.43
CA TRP A 242 -16.58 -3.11 -10.33
C TRP A 242 -17.68 -2.75 -11.31
N ASN A 243 -17.47 -3.04 -12.60
CA ASN A 243 -18.40 -2.70 -13.68
C ASN A 243 -19.74 -3.47 -13.60
N ALA A 244 -19.76 -4.62 -12.91
CA ALA A 244 -20.98 -5.39 -12.68
C ALA A 244 -21.81 -4.88 -11.49
N LEU A 245 -21.24 -4.01 -10.63
CA LEU A 245 -21.95 -3.47 -9.47
C LEU A 245 -22.92 -2.35 -9.89
N PRO A 246 -24.09 -2.26 -9.25
CA PRO A 246 -25.00 -1.11 -9.43
C PRO A 246 -24.31 0.21 -9.11
N GLY A 247 -24.65 1.29 -9.82
CA GLY A 247 -24.05 2.60 -9.63
C GLY A 247 -24.15 3.15 -8.21
N GLU A 248 -25.23 2.85 -7.47
CA GLU A 248 -25.39 3.19 -6.07
C GLU A 248 -24.32 2.51 -5.18
N ILE A 249 -24.00 1.25 -5.47
CA ILE A 249 -22.95 0.49 -4.75
C ILE A 249 -21.57 1.00 -5.11
N GLN A 250 -21.30 1.29 -6.38
CA GLN A 250 -20.05 1.90 -6.82
C GLN A 250 -19.79 3.23 -6.09
N LYS A 251 -20.83 4.06 -5.95
CA LYS A 251 -20.73 5.33 -5.22
C LYS A 251 -20.36 5.10 -3.75
N VAL A 252 -21.03 4.16 -3.07
CA VAL A 252 -20.71 3.83 -1.66
C VAL A 252 -19.27 3.34 -1.51
N LEU A 253 -18.80 2.45 -2.38
CA LEU A 253 -17.43 1.94 -2.34
C LEU A 253 -16.41 3.06 -2.58
N GLN A 254 -16.67 3.99 -3.48
CA GLN A 254 -15.77 5.12 -3.77
C GLN A 254 -15.69 6.09 -2.58
N GLU A 255 -16.83 6.43 -1.97
CA GLU A 255 -16.89 7.29 -0.77
C GLU A 255 -16.22 6.61 0.43
N ALA A 256 -16.48 5.31 0.64
CA ALA A 256 -15.83 4.53 1.69
C ALA A 256 -14.31 4.40 1.46
N GLY A 257 -13.85 4.30 0.21
CA GLY A 257 -12.45 4.33 -0.16
C GLY A 257 -11.77 5.65 0.19
N LYS A 258 -12.46 6.77 0.00
CA LYS A 258 -11.96 8.09 0.40
C LYS A 258 -11.88 8.24 1.92
N ASP A 259 -12.88 7.75 2.65
CA ASP A 259 -12.86 7.74 4.12
C ASP A 259 -11.75 6.84 4.67
N TYR A 260 -11.50 5.70 4.01
CA TYR A 260 -10.39 4.81 4.31
C TYR A 260 -9.04 5.52 4.15
N GLU A 261 -8.84 6.22 3.03
CA GLU A 261 -7.63 7.01 2.74
C GLU A 261 -7.37 8.05 3.85
N ASN A 262 -8.37 8.90 4.15
CA ASN A 262 -8.27 9.91 5.20
C ASN A 262 -7.95 9.30 6.58
N HIS A 263 -8.58 8.17 6.90
CA HIS A 263 -8.36 7.49 8.16
C HIS A 263 -6.94 6.90 8.28
N THR A 264 -6.46 6.25 7.23
CA THR A 264 -5.12 5.62 7.25
C THR A 264 -4.00 6.65 7.28
N ILE A 265 -4.17 7.83 6.65
CA ILE A 265 -3.22 8.95 6.76
C ILE A 265 -3.07 9.41 8.21
N GLN A 266 -4.20 9.62 8.92
CA GLN A 266 -4.16 10.02 10.33
C GLN A 266 -3.51 8.95 11.23
N LEU A 267 -3.66 7.67 10.89
CA LEU A 267 -3.07 6.58 11.64
C LEU A 267 -1.57 6.43 11.37
N ALA A 268 -1.13 6.60 10.12
CA ALA A 268 0.25 6.32 9.72
C ALA A 268 1.26 7.18 10.49
N ASP A 269 1.04 8.50 10.56
CA ASP A 269 1.92 9.42 11.28
C ASP A 269 2.00 9.04 12.77
N LYS A 270 0.84 8.76 13.38
CA LYS A 270 0.78 8.38 14.80
C LYS A 270 1.50 7.03 15.07
N GLU A 271 1.28 6.04 14.24
CA GLU A 271 1.89 4.71 14.39
C GLU A 271 3.42 4.77 14.20
N ASP A 272 3.92 5.59 13.28
CA ASP A 272 5.36 5.79 13.09
C ASP A 272 5.98 6.54 14.29
N ASP A 273 5.33 7.60 14.79
CA ASP A 273 5.79 8.30 16.00
C ASP A 273 5.82 7.40 17.23
N ASP A 274 4.77 6.60 17.44
CA ASP A 274 4.71 5.67 18.57
C ASP A 274 5.77 4.56 18.42
N ALA A 275 6.03 4.08 17.21
CA ALA A 275 7.09 3.12 16.93
C ALA A 275 8.48 3.70 17.19
N VAL A 276 8.76 4.93 16.76
CA VAL A 276 10.04 5.61 17.05
C VAL A 276 10.25 5.79 18.55
N LYS A 277 9.22 6.22 19.29
CA LYS A 277 9.28 6.31 20.77
C LYS A 277 9.54 4.96 21.43
N PHE A 278 8.94 3.89 20.91
CA PHE A 278 9.18 2.53 21.40
C PHE A 278 10.62 2.08 21.14
N LEU A 279 11.10 2.25 19.90
CA LEU A 279 12.46 1.88 19.48
C LEU A 279 13.52 2.61 20.31
N SER A 280 13.32 3.89 20.62
CA SER A 280 14.24 4.71 21.43
C SER A 280 14.44 4.21 22.87
N LYS A 281 13.58 3.29 23.35
CA LYS A 281 13.76 2.64 24.67
C LYS A 281 14.63 1.38 24.61
N SER A 282 14.80 0.80 23.44
CA SER A 282 15.45 -0.52 23.27
C SER A 282 16.70 -0.50 22.40
N GLN A 283 16.92 0.56 21.62
CA GLN A 283 18.08 0.67 20.73
C GLN A 283 18.47 2.14 20.50
N GLU A 284 19.64 2.35 19.88
CA GLU A 284 20.05 3.69 19.44
C GLU A 284 19.25 4.08 18.18
N VAL A 285 18.44 5.14 18.32
CA VAL A 285 17.65 5.71 17.23
C VAL A 285 18.26 7.03 16.80
N TYR A 286 18.55 7.18 15.51
CA TYR A 286 18.98 8.41 14.89
C TYR A 286 17.92 8.89 13.91
N ILE A 287 17.41 10.09 14.11
CA ILE A 287 16.47 10.75 13.17
C ILE A 287 17.27 11.75 12.36
N LEU A 288 17.18 11.71 11.02
CA LEU A 288 17.90 12.64 10.16
C LEU A 288 17.49 14.08 10.46
N THR A 289 18.47 14.94 10.72
CA THR A 289 18.30 16.39 10.78
C THR A 289 18.01 16.99 9.41
N ASP A 290 17.59 18.24 9.34
CA ASP A 290 17.40 18.93 8.06
C ASP A 290 18.69 19.04 7.23
N GLU A 291 19.83 19.17 7.89
CA GLU A 291 21.14 19.17 7.26
C GLU A 291 21.50 17.80 6.69
N ASP A 292 21.26 16.72 7.46
CA ASP A 292 21.45 15.35 6.97
C ASP A 292 20.59 15.07 5.76
N ARG A 293 19.30 15.46 5.82
CA ARG A 293 18.34 15.26 4.71
C ARG A 293 18.84 15.91 3.42
N LYS A 294 19.47 17.10 3.47
CA LYS A 294 20.07 17.74 2.30
C LYS A 294 21.22 16.91 1.71
N VAL A 295 22.08 16.38 2.57
CA VAL A 295 23.20 15.52 2.15
C VAL A 295 22.70 14.22 1.54
N TRP A 296 21.74 13.56 2.22
CA TRP A 296 21.14 12.33 1.73
C TRP A 296 20.38 12.53 0.41
N ALA A 297 19.60 13.60 0.28
CA ALA A 297 18.88 13.93 -0.94
C ALA A 297 19.82 14.11 -2.14
N LYS A 298 20.96 14.79 -1.94
CA LYS A 298 21.98 14.93 -2.98
C LYS A 298 22.58 13.59 -3.38
N THR A 299 22.88 12.73 -2.40
CA THR A 299 23.45 11.38 -2.66
C THR A 299 22.44 10.47 -3.36
N LEU A 300 21.15 10.64 -3.08
CA LEU A 300 20.06 9.83 -3.66
C LEU A 300 19.51 10.37 -4.99
N GLU A 301 20.03 11.50 -5.51
CA GLU A 301 19.64 12.04 -6.82
C GLU A 301 19.73 11.01 -7.99
N PRO A 302 20.68 10.04 -8.01
CA PRO A 302 20.67 8.98 -9.02
C PRO A 302 19.40 8.14 -9.06
N VAL A 303 18.68 7.98 -7.94
CA VAL A 303 17.41 7.23 -7.87
C VAL A 303 16.32 7.92 -8.71
N LYS A 304 16.22 9.25 -8.59
CA LYS A 304 15.34 10.05 -9.43
C LYS A 304 15.70 9.94 -10.91
N LYS A 305 17.00 10.00 -11.23
CA LYS A 305 17.47 9.86 -12.62
C LYS A 305 17.09 8.50 -13.19
N GLU A 306 17.26 7.43 -12.41
CA GLU A 306 16.87 6.08 -12.84
C GLU A 306 15.36 5.96 -13.09
N PHE A 307 14.53 6.54 -12.22
CA PHE A 307 13.09 6.64 -12.46
C PHE A 307 12.78 7.35 -13.78
N LEU A 308 13.40 8.51 -14.03
CA LEU A 308 13.21 9.29 -15.25
C LEU A 308 13.69 8.52 -16.50
N ASN A 309 14.81 7.80 -16.41
CA ASN A 309 15.30 6.95 -17.49
C ASN A 309 14.28 5.87 -17.88
N ARG A 310 13.58 5.26 -16.89
CA ARG A 310 12.60 4.21 -17.12
C ARG A 310 11.23 4.74 -17.59
N THR A 311 10.87 5.93 -17.18
CA THR A 311 9.50 6.49 -17.41
C THR A 311 9.49 7.60 -18.45
N GLY A 312 10.64 8.19 -18.80
CA GLY A 312 10.78 9.23 -19.83
C GLY A 312 9.89 10.45 -19.56
N LYS A 313 9.25 10.96 -20.62
CA LYS A 313 8.41 12.16 -20.56
C LYS A 313 7.24 12.07 -19.58
N GLU A 314 6.72 10.87 -19.32
CA GLU A 314 5.62 10.70 -18.35
C GLU A 314 6.12 10.92 -16.91
N GLY A 315 7.30 10.41 -16.57
CA GLY A 315 7.94 10.68 -15.27
C GLY A 315 8.31 12.15 -15.09
N GLU A 316 8.85 12.80 -16.15
CA GLU A 316 9.11 14.25 -16.13
C GLU A 316 7.83 15.06 -15.88
N ALA A 317 6.71 14.66 -16.50
CA ALA A 317 5.43 15.31 -16.29
C ALA A 317 4.97 15.23 -14.82
N PHE A 318 5.26 14.13 -14.11
CA PHE A 318 4.92 13.98 -12.71
C PHE A 318 5.62 15.05 -11.84
N TYR A 319 6.91 15.25 -12.03
CA TYR A 319 7.66 16.29 -11.33
C TYR A 319 7.15 17.71 -11.68
N LYS A 320 6.79 17.94 -12.94
CA LYS A 320 6.18 19.20 -13.34
C LYS A 320 4.84 19.42 -12.65
N TRP A 321 3.97 18.42 -12.61
CA TRP A 321 2.64 18.54 -12.01
C TRP A 321 2.66 18.77 -10.51
N ILE A 322 3.63 18.20 -9.78
CA ILE A 322 3.75 18.49 -8.34
C ILE A 322 4.39 19.85 -8.05
N ALA A 323 5.14 20.42 -9.00
CA ALA A 323 5.71 21.75 -8.88
C ALA A 323 4.70 22.88 -9.21
N GLU A 324 3.62 22.58 -9.94
CA GLU A 324 2.53 23.50 -10.30
C GLU A 324 1.56 23.78 -9.12
N LYS A 325 1.90 23.44 -7.88
CA LYS A 325 1.06 23.55 -6.67
C LYS A 325 0.96 24.95 -6.13
#